data_0f58a11ff425af507215c541268ac486
#
_entry.id   0f58a11ff425af507215c541268ac486
#
_cell.length_a   1.000
_cell.length_b   1.000
_cell.length_c   1.000
_cell.angle_alpha   90.00
_cell.angle_beta   90.00
_cell.angle_gamma   90.00
#
_symmetry.space_group_name_H-M   'P 1'
#
loop_
_entity.id
_entity.type
_entity.pdbx_description
1 polymer ?
#
loop_
_entity_poly.entity_id
_entity_poly.type
_entity_poly.pdbx_seq_one_letter_code
_entity_poly.pdbx_strand_id
1 'polypeptide(L)'
;MSAVTVGQSSATAAVPVPADSAPAPGVCDLASARLDAQAWATLGLLAALAVLGATGVLPLLGWTERMFPRTRYPYLFAAVGAGYLGLRLASTPAWRRLSWLAAGGAAGALVDPGFTALTVLWSLAYAHVLRAKVAARWKHLFLAATFAGLVIAVNRDLFPGVAAHPFIERWGYLFALGLGLRALWLHHELTVAGFPRVPVADVVAAFLCAPLFVILPYMLAIPRFGQVREALSARRPALEAQGLRLIALGMLWALAAEVVRQALAPGPLFEGMLRARRIGEAALLALPFYPMWQVLNMLGNALILAGLLRLYGVDIAPSFDRPLLAESLTEWWRRWNTHFRDLLVDLCYYPVVLRLRRRPVLGIVLGCFAVFVVGSTLLHWLVKAYFVAGTARQLPLGLLAENLSMGLFVAIALVLERRRVRALSTHWLARWRRRLTTWMLVWLSVVGINYGLSWQLETRPRERALARAAEIRALVSAGRSTEAVAAARAARPQIAHVHRMAPRHAALAVAYTLVTSLSKGEASCP
;
A
#
# COMPACT_ATOMS: atom_id res chain seq x y z
N MET A 1 19.85 36.25 12.63
CA MET A 1 20.24 35.29 11.57
C MET A 1 20.90 34.10 12.26
N SER A 2 20.12 33.18 12.79
CA SER A 2 20.64 31.96 13.41
C SER A 2 20.43 30.82 12.43
N ALA A 3 21.54 30.21 12.03
CA ALA A 3 21.57 29.08 11.14
C ALA A 3 20.81 27.90 11.76
N VAL A 4 19.73 27.46 11.13
CA VAL A 4 19.10 26.19 11.41
C VAL A 4 20.07 25.13 10.87
N THR A 5 20.83 24.53 11.77
CA THR A 5 21.58 23.31 11.51
C THR A 5 20.54 22.20 11.19
N VAL A 6 20.41 21.91 9.91
CA VAL A 6 19.81 20.66 9.45
C VAL A 6 20.71 19.55 9.96
N GLY A 7 20.22 18.77 10.94
CA GLY A 7 20.90 17.61 11.43
C GLY A 7 21.21 16.69 10.24
N GLN A 8 22.46 16.72 9.81
CA GLN A 8 23.03 15.71 8.96
C GLN A 8 22.93 14.39 9.72
N SER A 9 22.07 13.51 9.25
CA SER A 9 22.16 12.09 9.56
C SER A 9 23.61 11.68 9.32
N SER A 10 24.33 11.44 10.41
CA SER A 10 25.71 11.02 10.43
C SER A 10 25.87 9.82 9.48
N ALA A 11 26.49 10.07 8.33
CA ALA A 11 27.16 9.02 7.58
C ALA A 11 28.23 8.47 8.53
N THR A 12 27.94 7.36 9.20
CA THR A 12 28.91 6.60 9.96
C THR A 12 30.00 6.18 8.99
N ALA A 13 31.15 6.84 9.09
CA ALA A 13 32.38 6.43 8.45
C ALA A 13 32.60 4.95 8.82
N ALA A 14 32.76 4.11 7.82
CA ALA A 14 33.10 2.71 8.01
C ALA A 14 34.43 2.63 8.75
N VAL A 15 34.39 2.26 10.01
CA VAL A 15 35.57 1.87 10.79
C VAL A 15 36.12 0.59 10.11
N PRO A 16 37.38 0.53 9.73
CA PRO A 16 37.95 -0.70 9.17
C PRO A 16 37.95 -1.76 10.28
N VAL A 17 37.19 -2.83 10.06
CA VAL A 17 37.22 -4.03 10.91
C VAL A 17 38.55 -4.73 10.66
N PRO A 18 39.37 -5.03 11.69
CA PRO A 18 40.57 -5.80 11.52
C PRO A 18 40.22 -7.20 11.00
N ALA A 19 40.99 -7.65 10.02
CA ALA A 19 40.89 -8.99 9.44
C ALA A 19 41.47 -10.01 10.45
N ASP A 20 40.67 -10.37 11.46
CA ASP A 20 40.99 -11.49 12.31
C ASP A 20 40.42 -12.79 11.74
N SER A 21 41.31 -13.75 11.62
CA SER A 21 41.18 -15.13 11.22
C SER A 21 39.77 -15.72 11.38
N ALA A 22 39.08 -15.94 10.24
CA ALA A 22 37.84 -16.68 10.23
C ALA A 22 38.09 -18.13 10.71
N PRO A 23 37.36 -18.62 11.72
CA PRO A 23 37.42 -20.05 12.05
C PRO A 23 36.89 -20.86 10.86
N ALA A 24 37.50 -22.01 10.64
CA ALA A 24 37.12 -22.96 9.59
C ALA A 24 35.60 -23.23 9.62
N PRO A 25 34.93 -23.42 8.47
CA PRO A 25 33.51 -23.67 8.40
C PRO A 25 33.17 -24.98 9.10
N GLY A 26 32.77 -24.89 10.39
CA GLY A 26 32.19 -26.00 11.12
C GLY A 26 30.90 -26.44 10.45
N VAL A 27 30.76 -27.72 10.20
CA VAL A 27 29.53 -28.38 9.79
C VAL A 27 28.44 -27.94 10.79
N CYS A 28 27.33 -27.41 10.31
CA CYS A 28 26.19 -27.04 11.16
C CYS A 28 25.78 -28.23 12.02
N ASP A 29 26.03 -28.14 13.32
CA ASP A 29 25.56 -29.11 14.29
C ASP A 29 24.08 -28.80 14.60
N LEU A 30 23.19 -29.11 13.63
CA LEU A 30 21.74 -28.93 13.76
C LEU A 30 21.14 -29.71 14.93
N ALA A 31 21.86 -30.74 15.42
CA ALA A 31 21.41 -31.62 16.49
C ALA A 31 21.48 -30.95 17.89
N SER A 32 22.33 -29.93 18.06
CA SER A 32 22.57 -29.25 19.35
C SER A 32 21.83 -27.90 19.48
N ALA A 33 21.21 -27.37 18.45
CA ALA A 33 20.52 -26.09 18.43
C ALA A 33 19.17 -26.20 19.17
N ARG A 34 19.20 -26.09 20.49
CA ARG A 34 17.96 -25.95 21.28
C ARG A 34 17.30 -24.61 20.95
N LEU A 35 16.00 -24.68 20.53
CA LEU A 35 15.19 -23.50 20.37
C LEU A 35 14.96 -22.90 21.76
N ASP A 36 15.32 -21.65 21.93
CA ASP A 36 15.08 -20.93 23.17
C ASP A 36 13.60 -20.49 23.29
N ALA A 37 13.22 -19.98 24.45
CA ALA A 37 11.86 -19.52 24.73
C ALA A 37 11.38 -18.44 23.72
N GLN A 38 12.29 -17.61 23.21
CA GLN A 38 11.95 -16.60 22.20
C GLN A 38 11.58 -17.21 20.85
N ALA A 39 12.28 -18.27 20.42
CA ALA A 39 11.92 -18.97 19.18
C ALA A 39 10.55 -19.64 19.30
N TRP A 40 10.28 -20.31 20.40
CA TRP A 40 8.97 -20.92 20.64
C TRP A 40 7.85 -19.88 20.71
N ALA A 41 8.06 -18.76 21.41
CA ALA A 41 7.10 -17.65 21.43
C ALA A 41 6.83 -17.08 20.04
N THR A 42 7.87 -16.96 19.19
CA THR A 42 7.75 -16.51 17.80
C THR A 42 6.89 -17.47 16.98
N LEU A 43 7.18 -18.77 17.05
CA LEU A 43 6.42 -19.78 16.31
C LEU A 43 4.97 -19.86 16.76
N GLY A 44 4.72 -19.77 18.08
CA GLY A 44 3.38 -19.71 18.65
C GLY A 44 2.60 -18.49 18.15
N LEU A 45 3.23 -17.33 18.10
CA LEU A 45 2.61 -16.10 17.61
C LEU A 45 2.31 -16.17 16.09
N LEU A 46 3.21 -16.73 15.30
CA LEU A 46 2.99 -16.96 13.86
C LEU A 46 1.86 -17.95 13.62
N ALA A 47 1.77 -19.02 14.43
CA ALA A 47 0.65 -19.95 14.37
C ALA A 47 -0.68 -19.29 14.74
N ALA A 48 -0.71 -18.44 15.77
CA ALA A 48 -1.89 -17.66 16.13
C ALA A 48 -2.32 -16.73 14.98
N LEU A 49 -1.39 -16.02 14.35
CA LEU A 49 -1.66 -15.20 13.17
C LEU A 49 -2.22 -16.03 12.01
N ALA A 50 -1.66 -17.21 11.78
CA ALA A 50 -2.13 -18.11 10.73
C ALA A 50 -3.59 -18.53 10.95
N VAL A 51 -3.94 -18.93 12.18
CA VAL A 51 -5.31 -19.31 12.55
C VAL A 51 -6.26 -18.12 12.46
N LEU A 52 -5.92 -16.98 13.05
CA LEU A 52 -6.78 -15.79 13.05
C LEU A 52 -6.98 -15.23 11.64
N GLY A 53 -5.96 -15.30 10.78
CA GLY A 53 -6.05 -14.92 9.36
C GLY A 53 -6.93 -15.90 8.57
N ALA A 54 -6.74 -17.21 8.76
CA ALA A 54 -7.52 -18.24 8.06
C ALA A 54 -9.00 -18.22 8.44
N THR A 55 -9.31 -17.98 9.72
CA THR A 55 -10.70 -17.87 10.22
C THR A 55 -11.36 -16.56 9.86
N GLY A 56 -10.59 -15.56 9.39
CA GLY A 56 -11.11 -14.23 9.06
C GLY A 56 -11.40 -13.35 10.27
N VAL A 57 -11.06 -13.81 11.48
CA VAL A 57 -11.14 -12.99 12.72
C VAL A 57 -10.18 -11.83 12.66
N LEU A 58 -9.03 -12.01 12.01
CA LEU A 58 -8.08 -10.94 11.74
C LEU A 58 -8.14 -10.59 10.24
N PRO A 59 -8.79 -9.51 9.85
CA PRO A 59 -8.76 -9.06 8.46
C PRO A 59 -7.36 -8.48 8.17
N LEU A 60 -6.46 -9.35 7.74
CA LEU A 60 -5.18 -8.94 7.19
C LEU A 60 -5.46 -8.23 5.88
N LEU A 61 -5.55 -6.92 5.94
CA LEU A 61 -5.89 -5.98 4.87
C LEU A 61 -6.66 -6.63 3.71
N GLY A 62 -7.94 -6.43 3.63
CA GLY A 62 -8.90 -7.10 2.74
C GLY A 62 -8.60 -7.12 1.24
N TRP A 63 -7.43 -6.65 0.86
CA TRP A 63 -6.81 -6.69 -0.45
C TRP A 63 -6.18 -8.05 -0.71
N THR A 64 -5.57 -8.63 0.32
CA THR A 64 -4.96 -9.95 0.23
C THR A 64 -6.03 -11.02 0.04
N GLU A 65 -7.18 -10.87 0.67
CA GLU A 65 -8.30 -11.80 0.53
C GLU A 65 -8.88 -11.88 -0.89
N ARG A 66 -8.75 -10.82 -1.68
CA ARG A 66 -9.16 -10.81 -3.09
C ARG A 66 -8.17 -11.52 -4.00
N MET A 67 -6.94 -11.69 -3.55
CA MET A 67 -5.87 -12.23 -4.37
C MET A 67 -5.63 -13.72 -4.18
N PHE A 68 -5.86 -14.22 -2.96
CA PHE A 68 -5.76 -15.64 -2.70
C PHE A 68 -6.67 -16.07 -1.52
N PRO A 69 -7.13 -17.32 -1.51
CA PRO A 69 -8.06 -17.80 -0.50
C PRO A 69 -7.40 -17.80 0.89
N ARG A 70 -8.19 -17.47 1.91
CA ARG A 70 -7.77 -17.45 3.33
C ARG A 70 -7.13 -18.76 3.77
N THR A 71 -7.52 -19.86 3.16
CA THR A 71 -6.95 -21.20 3.42
C THR A 71 -5.44 -21.30 3.15
N ARG A 72 -4.86 -20.37 2.44
CA ARG A 72 -3.40 -20.32 2.19
C ARG A 72 -2.61 -19.61 3.30
N TYR A 73 -3.26 -18.86 4.19
CA TYR A 73 -2.56 -18.17 5.28
C TYR A 73 -1.71 -19.11 6.15
N PRO A 74 -2.18 -20.28 6.60
CA PRO A 74 -1.35 -21.20 7.38
C PRO A 74 -0.03 -21.55 6.67
N TYR A 75 -0.08 -21.80 5.38
CA TYR A 75 1.12 -22.15 4.58
C TYR A 75 2.06 -20.95 4.42
N LEU A 76 1.54 -19.74 4.24
CA LEU A 76 2.35 -18.52 4.17
C LEU A 76 3.06 -18.25 5.50
N PHE A 77 2.36 -18.37 6.61
CA PHE A 77 2.97 -18.20 7.93
C PHE A 77 3.96 -19.33 8.27
N ALA A 78 3.70 -20.54 7.79
CA ALA A 78 4.66 -21.64 7.88
C ALA A 78 5.95 -21.35 7.09
N ALA A 79 5.84 -20.82 5.87
CA ALA A 79 7.00 -20.38 5.07
C ALA A 79 7.78 -19.25 5.77
N VAL A 80 7.08 -18.28 6.36
CA VAL A 80 7.72 -17.22 7.16
C VAL A 80 8.41 -17.80 8.39
N GLY A 81 7.75 -18.72 9.11
CA GLY A 81 8.33 -19.39 10.28
C GLY A 81 9.56 -20.23 9.95
N ALA A 82 9.51 -20.99 8.86
CA ALA A 82 10.66 -21.77 8.36
C ALA A 82 11.82 -20.85 7.97
N GLY A 83 11.52 -19.73 7.30
CA GLY A 83 12.52 -18.72 6.97
C GLY A 83 13.15 -18.09 8.22
N TYR A 84 12.35 -17.74 9.21
CA TYR A 84 12.84 -17.24 10.50
C TYR A 84 13.76 -18.24 11.19
N LEU A 85 13.38 -19.51 11.25
CA LEU A 85 14.23 -20.57 11.82
C LEU A 85 15.51 -20.73 11.01
N GLY A 86 15.43 -20.78 9.69
CA GLY A 86 16.59 -20.86 8.81
C GLY A 86 17.56 -19.68 9.03
N LEU A 87 17.05 -18.46 9.16
CA LEU A 87 17.87 -17.29 9.45
C LEU A 87 18.47 -17.32 10.84
N ARG A 88 17.75 -17.86 11.82
CA ARG A 88 18.20 -17.97 13.19
C ARG A 88 19.32 -19.00 13.34
N LEU A 89 19.23 -20.13 12.65
CA LEU A 89 20.18 -21.23 12.68
C LEU A 89 21.37 -21.00 11.73
N ALA A 90 21.27 -20.03 10.83
CA ALA A 90 22.32 -19.76 9.86
C ALA A 90 23.61 -19.26 10.54
N SER A 91 24.66 -20.05 10.45
CA SER A 91 26.00 -19.75 10.99
C SER A 91 26.80 -18.78 10.10
N THR A 92 26.49 -18.72 8.81
CA THR A 92 27.22 -17.88 7.85
C THR A 92 26.27 -16.96 7.05
N PRO A 93 26.78 -15.84 6.52
CA PRO A 93 25.99 -14.98 5.63
C PRO A 93 25.47 -15.68 4.38
N ALA A 94 26.17 -16.70 3.87
CA ALA A 94 25.73 -17.49 2.72
C ALA A 94 24.48 -18.31 3.06
N TRP A 95 24.46 -18.99 4.20
CA TRP A 95 23.29 -19.71 4.69
C TRP A 95 22.11 -18.78 4.99
N ARG A 96 22.38 -17.59 5.53
CA ARG A 96 21.33 -16.58 5.74
C ARG A 96 20.68 -16.15 4.43
N ARG A 97 21.48 -15.88 3.38
CA ARG A 97 20.96 -15.56 2.04
C ARG A 97 20.13 -16.69 1.48
N LEU A 98 20.63 -17.93 1.59
CA LEU A 98 19.90 -19.11 1.11
C LEU A 98 18.55 -19.28 1.82
N SER A 99 18.53 -19.21 3.15
CA SER A 99 17.29 -19.29 3.96
C SER A 99 16.31 -18.19 3.61
N TRP A 100 16.81 -16.96 3.42
CA TRP A 100 15.98 -15.81 3.02
C TRP A 100 15.34 -16.03 1.64
N LEU A 101 16.15 -16.41 0.65
CA LEU A 101 15.68 -16.62 -0.73
C LEU A 101 14.73 -17.83 -0.83
N ALA A 102 15.03 -18.92 -0.12
CA ALA A 102 14.16 -20.09 -0.07
C ALA A 102 12.78 -19.75 0.55
N ALA A 103 12.77 -19.06 1.68
CA ALA A 103 11.54 -18.65 2.33
C ALA A 103 10.75 -17.64 1.47
N GLY A 104 11.43 -16.67 0.88
CA GLY A 104 10.82 -15.68 -0.01
C GLY A 104 10.26 -16.32 -1.28
N GLY A 105 11.00 -17.26 -1.88
CA GLY A 105 10.55 -18.05 -3.02
C GLY A 105 9.34 -18.93 -2.69
N ALA A 106 9.35 -19.62 -1.54
CA ALA A 106 8.23 -20.43 -1.08
C ALA A 106 6.99 -19.59 -0.80
N ALA A 107 7.12 -18.50 -0.04
CA ALA A 107 6.00 -17.60 0.24
C ALA A 107 5.45 -16.97 -1.04
N GLY A 108 6.30 -16.52 -1.95
CA GLY A 108 5.90 -16.01 -3.25
C GLY A 108 5.17 -17.04 -4.10
N ALA A 109 5.68 -18.27 -4.18
CA ALA A 109 5.07 -19.37 -4.94
C ALA A 109 3.69 -19.76 -4.37
N LEU A 110 3.50 -19.69 -3.05
CA LEU A 110 2.19 -19.88 -2.42
C LEU A 110 1.20 -18.78 -2.80
N VAL A 111 1.65 -17.55 -3.02
CA VAL A 111 0.81 -16.47 -3.56
C VAL A 111 0.51 -16.73 -5.02
N ASP A 112 1.53 -16.78 -5.86
CA ASP A 112 1.43 -17.13 -7.28
C ASP A 112 2.81 -17.54 -7.83
N PRO A 113 2.97 -18.80 -8.34
CA PRO A 113 4.26 -19.27 -8.86
C PRO A 113 4.78 -18.47 -10.04
N GLY A 114 3.88 -18.08 -10.95
CA GLY A 114 4.26 -17.32 -12.14
C GLY A 114 4.69 -15.90 -11.81
N PHE A 115 3.99 -15.24 -10.91
CA PHE A 115 4.42 -13.94 -10.38
C PHE A 115 5.78 -14.01 -9.71
N THR A 116 6.05 -15.09 -8.95
CA THR A 116 7.33 -15.30 -8.28
C THR A 116 8.45 -15.51 -9.30
N ALA A 117 8.22 -16.35 -10.30
CA ALA A 117 9.18 -16.56 -11.39
C ALA A 117 9.48 -15.25 -12.13
N LEU A 118 8.45 -14.48 -12.47
CA LEU A 118 8.62 -13.17 -13.10
C LEU A 118 9.40 -12.19 -12.21
N THR A 119 9.13 -12.17 -10.90
CA THR A 119 9.87 -11.35 -9.93
C THR A 119 11.35 -11.73 -9.89
N VAL A 120 11.66 -13.02 -9.87
CA VAL A 120 13.04 -13.52 -9.91
C VAL A 120 13.71 -13.12 -11.22
N LEU A 121 13.10 -13.41 -12.36
CA LEU A 121 13.65 -13.09 -13.69
C LEU A 121 13.91 -11.58 -13.83
N TRP A 122 12.95 -10.77 -13.45
CA TRP A 122 13.10 -9.32 -13.51
C TRP A 122 14.21 -8.83 -12.56
N SER A 123 14.26 -9.32 -11.33
CA SER A 123 15.30 -8.91 -10.37
C SER A 123 16.71 -9.35 -10.79
N LEU A 124 16.83 -10.50 -11.45
CA LEU A 124 18.09 -10.94 -12.07
C LEU A 124 18.49 -10.04 -13.23
N ALA A 125 17.56 -9.72 -14.15
CA ALA A 125 17.80 -8.80 -15.24
C ALA A 125 18.21 -7.41 -14.74
N TYR A 126 17.49 -6.91 -13.72
CA TYR A 126 17.80 -5.63 -13.09
C TYR A 126 19.17 -5.64 -12.42
N ALA A 127 19.52 -6.68 -11.67
CA ALA A 127 20.84 -6.84 -11.07
C ALA A 127 21.96 -6.86 -12.14
N HIS A 128 21.72 -7.49 -13.28
CA HIS A 128 22.63 -7.49 -14.42
C HIS A 128 22.85 -6.09 -14.99
N VAL A 129 21.77 -5.34 -15.21
CA VAL A 129 21.82 -3.94 -15.68
C VAL A 129 22.55 -3.05 -14.68
N LEU A 130 22.30 -3.22 -13.38
CA LEU A 130 23.01 -2.47 -12.34
C LEU A 130 24.53 -2.70 -12.36
N ARG A 131 24.95 -3.94 -12.62
CA ARG A 131 26.38 -4.35 -12.65
C ARG A 131 27.07 -4.03 -13.98
N ALA A 132 26.30 -3.86 -15.04
CA ALA A 132 26.85 -3.54 -16.36
C ALA A 132 27.64 -2.22 -16.32
N LYS A 133 28.78 -2.19 -17.04
CA LYS A 133 29.61 -1.00 -17.21
C LYS A 133 28.98 -0.03 -18.23
N VAL A 134 27.71 0.28 -18.05
CA VAL A 134 26.95 1.21 -18.90
C VAL A 134 26.73 2.52 -18.19
N ALA A 135 26.53 3.61 -18.96
CA ALA A 135 26.22 4.91 -18.38
C ALA A 135 24.93 4.85 -17.54
N ALA A 136 24.86 5.65 -16.47
CA ALA A 136 23.72 5.71 -15.55
C ALA A 136 22.37 5.91 -16.27
N ARG A 137 22.37 6.65 -17.39
CA ARG A 137 21.18 6.88 -18.23
C ARG A 137 20.49 5.58 -18.68
N TRP A 138 21.25 4.54 -18.98
CA TRP A 138 20.70 3.24 -19.39
C TRP A 138 20.05 2.49 -18.22
N LYS A 139 20.60 2.64 -17.02
CA LYS A 139 20.02 2.07 -15.79
C LYS A 139 18.70 2.78 -15.45
N HIS A 140 18.64 4.09 -15.61
CA HIS A 140 17.40 4.85 -15.48
C HIS A 140 16.38 4.48 -16.56
N LEU A 141 16.83 4.30 -17.81
CA LEU A 141 15.95 3.90 -18.91
C LEU A 141 15.34 2.51 -18.69
N PHE A 142 16.12 1.54 -18.18
CA PHE A 142 15.59 0.22 -17.84
C PHE A 142 14.45 0.30 -16.83
N LEU A 143 14.62 1.08 -15.76
CA LEU A 143 13.57 1.29 -14.76
C LEU A 143 12.38 2.03 -15.37
N ALA A 144 12.61 3.09 -16.14
CA ALA A 144 11.55 3.85 -16.81
C ALA A 144 10.73 2.96 -17.77
N ALA A 145 11.42 2.11 -18.55
CA ALA A 145 10.76 1.12 -19.42
C ALA A 145 9.94 0.09 -18.63
N THR A 146 10.45 -0.35 -17.47
CA THR A 146 9.68 -1.21 -16.56
C THR A 146 8.39 -0.53 -16.10
N PHE A 147 8.48 0.74 -15.66
CA PHE A 147 7.30 1.49 -15.23
C PHE A 147 6.34 1.77 -16.39
N ALA A 148 6.84 2.13 -17.56
CA ALA A 148 6.02 2.30 -18.76
C ALA A 148 5.29 0.99 -19.11
N GLY A 149 6.00 -0.14 -19.08
CA GLY A 149 5.40 -1.46 -19.27
C GLY A 149 4.32 -1.79 -18.23
N LEU A 150 4.56 -1.44 -16.95
CA LEU A 150 3.57 -1.61 -15.90
C LEU A 150 2.32 -0.74 -16.12
N VAL A 151 2.50 0.54 -16.49
CA VAL A 151 1.39 1.45 -16.82
C VAL A 151 0.59 0.90 -18.00
N ILE A 152 1.26 0.43 -19.05
CA ILE A 152 0.61 -0.18 -20.22
C ILE A 152 -0.16 -1.45 -19.79
N ALA A 153 0.49 -2.33 -19.04
CA ALA A 153 -0.10 -3.58 -18.59
C ALA A 153 -1.33 -3.40 -17.68
N VAL A 154 -1.31 -2.37 -16.85
CA VAL A 154 -2.42 -2.06 -15.92
C VAL A 154 -3.53 -1.27 -16.59
N ASN A 155 -3.24 -0.57 -17.69
CA ASN A 155 -4.17 0.35 -18.33
C ASN A 155 -4.95 -0.31 -19.50
N ARG A 156 -6.09 -0.94 -19.17
CA ARG A 156 -6.93 -1.62 -20.16
C ARG A 156 -7.59 -0.68 -21.18
N ASP A 157 -7.79 0.57 -20.80
CA ASP A 157 -8.48 1.52 -21.67
C ASP A 157 -7.57 2.06 -22.78
N LEU A 158 -6.26 2.18 -22.47
CA LEU A 158 -5.26 2.57 -23.47
C LEU A 158 -4.85 1.38 -24.34
N PHE A 159 -4.76 0.18 -23.78
CA PHE A 159 -4.26 -1.02 -24.45
C PHE A 159 -5.14 -2.24 -24.14
N PRO A 160 -6.41 -2.28 -24.60
CA PRO A 160 -7.36 -3.32 -24.22
C PRO A 160 -6.89 -4.73 -24.59
N GLY A 161 -6.22 -4.90 -25.73
CA GLY A 161 -5.69 -6.19 -26.17
C GLY A 161 -4.57 -6.72 -25.27
N VAL A 162 -3.68 -5.85 -24.81
CA VAL A 162 -2.59 -6.20 -23.88
C VAL A 162 -3.15 -6.51 -22.49
N ALA A 163 -4.04 -5.67 -22.00
CA ALA A 163 -4.59 -5.81 -20.66
C ALA A 163 -5.58 -7.00 -20.54
N ALA A 164 -6.19 -7.44 -21.64
CA ALA A 164 -7.04 -8.63 -21.69
C ALA A 164 -6.22 -9.93 -21.73
N HIS A 165 -4.91 -9.86 -21.91
CA HIS A 165 -4.07 -11.07 -21.91
C HIS A 165 -4.09 -11.69 -20.51
N PRO A 166 -4.39 -13.01 -20.36
CA PRO A 166 -4.55 -13.66 -19.06
C PRO A 166 -3.37 -13.48 -18.10
N PHE A 167 -2.15 -13.44 -18.63
CA PHE A 167 -0.92 -13.19 -17.88
C PHE A 167 -0.93 -11.78 -17.26
N ILE A 168 -1.27 -10.75 -18.04
CA ILE A 168 -1.29 -9.36 -17.59
C ILE A 168 -2.44 -9.15 -16.60
N GLU A 169 -3.59 -9.74 -16.88
CA GLU A 169 -4.76 -9.69 -16.00
C GLU A 169 -4.45 -10.25 -14.62
N ARG A 170 -3.74 -11.36 -14.56
CA ARG A 170 -3.42 -12.04 -13.31
C ARG A 170 -2.26 -11.41 -12.56
N TRP A 171 -1.19 -11.02 -13.25
CA TRP A 171 0.08 -10.66 -12.60
C TRP A 171 0.47 -9.19 -12.70
N GLY A 172 -0.05 -8.45 -13.66
CA GLY A 172 0.31 -7.04 -13.86
C GLY A 172 0.12 -6.21 -12.58
N TYR A 173 -0.91 -6.51 -11.83
CA TYR A 173 -1.19 -5.86 -10.56
C TYR A 173 -0.18 -6.21 -9.45
N LEU A 174 0.07 -7.51 -9.24
CA LEU A 174 1.06 -7.98 -8.27
C LEU A 174 2.44 -7.40 -8.58
N PHE A 175 2.76 -7.32 -9.88
CA PHE A 175 4.00 -6.74 -10.36
C PHE A 175 4.07 -5.24 -10.08
N ALA A 176 3.01 -4.48 -10.36
CA ALA A 176 2.96 -3.05 -10.11
C ALA A 176 3.10 -2.71 -8.62
N LEU A 177 2.37 -3.40 -7.76
CA LEU A 177 2.37 -3.15 -6.32
C LEU A 177 3.54 -3.79 -5.58
N GLY A 178 3.82 -5.06 -5.88
CA GLY A 178 4.85 -5.80 -5.16
C GLY A 178 6.26 -5.39 -5.56
N LEU A 179 6.47 -5.06 -6.83
CA LEU A 179 7.77 -4.80 -7.41
C LEU A 179 8.04 -3.31 -7.67
N GLY A 180 7.05 -2.59 -8.19
CA GLY A 180 7.26 -1.23 -8.69
C GLY A 180 7.82 -0.28 -7.63
N LEU A 181 7.17 -0.14 -6.48
CA LEU A 181 7.64 0.77 -5.44
C LEU A 181 8.98 0.35 -4.83
N ARG A 182 9.22 -0.96 -4.68
CA ARG A 182 10.52 -1.47 -4.20
C ARG A 182 11.62 -1.21 -5.22
N ALA A 183 11.35 -1.42 -6.50
CA ALA A 183 12.29 -1.12 -7.57
C ALA A 183 12.65 0.36 -7.61
N LEU A 184 11.65 1.24 -7.47
CA LEU A 184 11.83 2.68 -7.43
C LEU A 184 12.71 3.10 -6.25
N TRP A 185 12.43 2.57 -5.06
CA TRP A 185 13.19 2.88 -3.85
C TRP A 185 14.63 2.37 -3.92
N LEU A 186 14.81 1.11 -4.31
CA LEU A 186 16.12 0.52 -4.50
C LEU A 186 16.95 1.30 -5.54
N HIS A 187 16.32 1.68 -6.65
CA HIS A 187 16.99 2.45 -7.69
C HIS A 187 17.41 3.83 -7.21
N HIS A 188 16.55 4.50 -6.43
CA HIS A 188 16.86 5.79 -5.81
C HIS A 188 18.07 5.67 -4.88
N GLU A 189 18.09 4.70 -3.97
CA GLU A 189 19.23 4.48 -3.07
C GLU A 189 20.53 4.21 -3.84
N LEU A 190 20.47 3.35 -4.85
CA LEU A 190 21.64 3.03 -5.65
C LEU A 190 22.11 4.19 -6.52
N THR A 191 21.18 5.06 -6.98
CA THR A 191 21.52 6.29 -7.71
C THR A 191 22.27 7.27 -6.82
N VAL A 192 21.77 7.49 -5.60
CA VAL A 192 22.41 8.36 -4.60
C VAL A 192 23.80 7.84 -4.23
N ALA A 193 23.96 6.52 -4.15
CA ALA A 193 25.23 5.86 -3.86
C ALA A 193 26.18 5.72 -5.08
N GLY A 194 25.82 6.27 -6.24
CA GLY A 194 26.64 6.19 -7.46
C GLY A 194 26.68 4.82 -8.12
N PHE A 195 25.66 3.99 -7.95
CA PHE A 195 25.56 2.63 -8.48
C PHE A 195 26.74 1.72 -8.08
N PRO A 196 26.98 1.50 -6.79
CA PRO A 196 28.03 0.59 -6.33
C PRO A 196 27.77 -0.83 -6.85
N ARG A 197 28.84 -1.62 -6.99
CA ARG A 197 28.71 -3.04 -7.32
C ARG A 197 28.04 -3.77 -6.16
N VAL A 198 26.86 -4.33 -6.41
CA VAL A 198 26.10 -5.12 -5.42
C VAL A 198 26.02 -6.59 -5.84
N PRO A 199 26.01 -7.53 -4.88
CA PRO A 199 25.79 -8.95 -5.18
C PRO A 199 24.39 -9.15 -5.80
N VAL A 200 24.32 -10.00 -6.83
CA VAL A 200 23.03 -10.35 -7.47
C VAL A 200 22.04 -10.91 -6.46
N ALA A 201 22.52 -11.80 -5.58
CA ALA A 201 21.69 -12.40 -4.54
C ALA A 201 21.05 -11.36 -3.59
N ASP A 202 21.77 -10.29 -3.27
CA ASP A 202 21.24 -9.22 -2.39
C ASP A 202 20.14 -8.42 -3.11
N VAL A 203 20.28 -8.19 -4.42
CA VAL A 203 19.23 -7.55 -5.24
C VAL A 203 17.98 -8.44 -5.29
N VAL A 204 18.14 -9.73 -5.58
CA VAL A 204 17.03 -10.68 -5.60
C VAL A 204 16.36 -10.77 -4.22
N ALA A 205 17.15 -10.81 -3.13
CA ALA A 205 16.64 -10.86 -1.77
C ALA A 205 15.80 -9.62 -1.39
N ALA A 206 16.12 -8.45 -1.94
CA ALA A 206 15.31 -7.25 -1.71
C ALA A 206 13.88 -7.40 -2.25
N PHE A 207 13.67 -8.24 -3.26
CA PHE A 207 12.34 -8.51 -3.84
C PHE A 207 11.69 -9.78 -3.28
N LEU A 208 12.49 -10.79 -2.92
CA LEU A 208 12.03 -12.06 -2.34
C LEU A 208 12.12 -12.04 -0.80
N CYS A 209 11.33 -11.22 -0.15
CA CYS A 209 11.24 -11.16 1.30
C CYS A 209 9.92 -11.78 1.77
N ALA A 210 9.97 -12.96 2.42
CA ALA A 210 8.79 -13.73 2.80
C ALA A 210 7.73 -12.92 3.57
N PRO A 211 8.06 -12.11 4.60
CA PRO A 211 7.10 -11.26 5.28
C PRO A 211 6.27 -10.36 4.37
N LEU A 212 6.85 -9.91 3.26
CA LEU A 212 6.19 -9.01 2.33
C LEU A 212 5.15 -9.69 1.44
N PHE A 213 5.08 -11.03 1.45
CA PHE A 213 4.03 -11.79 0.76
C PHE A 213 2.84 -12.11 1.66
N VAL A 214 3.00 -12.05 2.98
CA VAL A 214 1.91 -12.29 3.93
C VAL A 214 0.92 -11.13 3.94
N ILE A 215 1.43 -9.93 3.99
CA ILE A 215 0.66 -8.71 3.88
C ILE A 215 1.18 -8.03 2.62
N LEU A 216 0.44 -8.09 1.53
CA LEU A 216 0.81 -7.47 0.24
C LEU A 216 0.44 -5.98 0.21
N PRO A 217 1.00 -5.13 1.05
CA PRO A 217 0.73 -3.73 0.99
C PRO A 217 1.93 -3.03 0.39
N TYR A 218 1.72 -2.52 -0.75
CA TYR A 218 2.69 -1.71 -1.45
C TYR A 218 3.14 -0.45 -0.67
N MET A 219 2.40 -0.05 0.37
CA MET A 219 2.66 1.20 1.11
C MET A 219 3.02 1.02 2.58
N LEU A 220 2.76 -0.14 3.21
CA LEU A 220 2.89 -0.28 4.65
C LEU A 220 4.30 -0.57 5.15
N ALA A 221 5.16 -1.13 4.32
CA ALA A 221 6.58 -1.27 4.62
C ALA A 221 7.40 -1.48 3.36
N ILE A 222 8.33 -0.59 3.12
CA ILE A 222 9.30 -0.69 2.03
C ILE A 222 10.68 -0.68 2.67
N PRO A 223 11.27 -1.86 2.94
CA PRO A 223 12.62 -1.91 3.53
C PRO A 223 13.64 -1.30 2.56
N ARG A 224 14.55 -0.52 3.11
CA ARG A 224 15.69 0.02 2.37
C ARG A 224 16.66 -1.09 2.03
N PHE A 225 17.35 -0.97 0.90
CA PHE A 225 18.30 -1.97 0.45
C PHE A 225 19.43 -2.19 1.46
N GLY A 226 19.92 -1.12 2.08
CA GLY A 226 20.90 -1.20 3.17
C GLY A 226 20.42 -2.06 4.34
N GLN A 227 19.16 -1.89 4.77
CA GLN A 227 18.56 -2.66 5.85
C GLN A 227 18.46 -4.16 5.51
N VAL A 228 18.11 -4.50 4.25
CA VAL A 228 18.08 -5.89 3.79
C VAL A 228 19.49 -6.50 3.82
N ARG A 229 20.50 -5.78 3.32
CA ARG A 229 21.89 -6.25 3.33
C ARG A 229 22.42 -6.47 4.75
N GLU A 230 22.11 -5.57 5.68
CA GLU A 230 22.47 -5.72 7.09
C GLU A 230 21.79 -6.96 7.70
N ALA A 231 20.52 -7.18 7.42
CA ALA A 231 19.79 -8.36 7.88
C ALA A 231 20.39 -9.68 7.32
N LEU A 232 20.90 -9.64 6.09
CA LEU A 232 21.57 -10.78 5.45
C LEU A 232 22.99 -11.03 5.99
N SER A 233 23.62 -10.02 6.59
CA SER A 233 25.01 -10.13 7.07
C SER A 233 25.11 -10.75 8.46
N ALA A 234 24.20 -10.40 9.38
CA ALA A 234 24.28 -10.82 10.78
C ALA A 234 22.89 -10.98 11.41
N ARG A 235 22.82 -11.84 12.43
CA ARG A 235 21.65 -11.95 13.30
C ARG A 235 21.56 -10.77 14.26
N ARG A 236 20.36 -10.29 14.52
CA ARG A 236 20.08 -9.14 15.39
C ARG A 236 19.02 -9.48 16.45
N PRO A 237 19.36 -10.16 17.55
CA PRO A 237 18.40 -10.67 18.54
C PRO A 237 17.52 -9.57 19.16
N ALA A 238 18.05 -8.37 19.34
CA ALA A 238 17.30 -7.23 19.86
C ALA A 238 16.14 -6.83 18.93
N LEU A 239 16.32 -6.91 17.61
CA LEU A 239 15.25 -6.67 16.63
C LEU A 239 14.20 -7.78 16.64
N GLU A 240 14.62 -9.04 16.82
CA GLU A 240 13.70 -10.16 16.94
C GLU A 240 12.72 -9.96 18.11
N ALA A 241 13.24 -9.58 19.30
CA ALA A 241 12.43 -9.29 20.49
C ALA A 241 11.47 -8.11 20.27
N GLN A 242 11.94 -7.05 19.61
CA GLN A 242 11.10 -5.91 19.23
C GLN A 242 10.03 -6.33 18.21
N GLY A 243 10.38 -7.20 17.26
CA GLY A 243 9.47 -7.75 16.27
C GLY A 243 8.29 -8.46 16.91
N LEU A 244 8.54 -9.32 17.90
CA LEU A 244 7.50 -9.99 18.65
C LEU A 244 6.53 -9.01 19.32
N ARG A 245 7.05 -7.98 19.98
CA ARG A 245 6.23 -6.95 20.62
C ARG A 245 5.36 -6.20 19.62
N LEU A 246 5.92 -5.88 18.43
CA LEU A 246 5.17 -5.20 17.38
C LEU A 246 4.06 -6.08 16.81
N ILE A 247 4.31 -7.37 16.60
CA ILE A 247 3.29 -8.31 16.12
C ILE A 247 2.16 -8.41 17.14
N ALA A 248 2.46 -8.63 18.42
CA ALA A 248 1.46 -8.72 19.47
C ALA A 248 0.61 -7.44 19.57
N LEU A 249 1.26 -6.27 19.56
CA LEU A 249 0.56 -4.99 19.58
C LEU A 249 -0.29 -4.79 18.31
N GLY A 250 0.24 -5.18 17.16
CA GLY A 250 -0.48 -5.11 15.88
C GLY A 250 -1.72 -5.98 15.85
N MET A 251 -1.65 -7.19 16.42
CA MET A 251 -2.81 -8.07 16.58
C MET A 251 -3.89 -7.42 17.46
N LEU A 252 -3.51 -6.81 18.58
CA LEU A 252 -4.45 -6.11 19.45
C LEU A 252 -5.16 -4.96 18.72
N TRP A 253 -4.44 -4.15 17.94
CA TRP A 253 -5.04 -3.07 17.15
C TRP A 253 -5.94 -3.58 16.03
N ALA A 254 -5.55 -4.65 15.35
CA ALA A 254 -6.37 -5.24 14.29
C ALA A 254 -7.65 -5.88 14.86
N LEU A 255 -7.57 -6.53 16.03
CA LEU A 255 -8.74 -7.04 16.73
C LEU A 255 -9.65 -5.90 17.22
N ALA A 256 -9.09 -4.83 17.76
CA ALA A 256 -9.87 -3.64 18.15
C ALA A 256 -10.59 -3.03 16.93
N ALA A 257 -9.91 -2.96 15.78
CA ALA A 257 -10.53 -2.50 14.54
C ALA A 257 -11.71 -3.40 14.12
N GLU A 258 -11.56 -4.71 14.26
CA GLU A 258 -12.61 -5.66 13.92
C GLU A 258 -13.82 -5.55 14.86
N VAL A 259 -13.60 -5.37 16.16
CA VAL A 259 -14.68 -5.08 17.13
C VAL A 259 -15.42 -3.80 16.74
N VAL A 260 -14.71 -2.72 16.41
CA VAL A 260 -15.32 -1.47 15.96
C VAL A 260 -16.11 -1.69 14.67
N ARG A 261 -15.59 -2.47 13.73
CA ARG A 261 -16.27 -2.79 12.47
C ARG A 261 -17.56 -3.56 12.69
N GLN A 262 -17.55 -4.54 13.56
CA GLN A 262 -18.73 -5.38 13.85
C GLN A 262 -19.77 -4.62 14.69
N ALA A 263 -19.35 -3.92 15.73
CA ALA A 263 -20.26 -3.24 16.65
C ALA A 263 -20.95 -2.02 16.02
N LEU A 264 -20.22 -1.24 15.22
CA LEU A 264 -20.71 0.05 14.71
C LEU A 264 -21.08 0.00 13.23
N ALA A 265 -20.72 -1.07 12.49
CA ALA A 265 -20.94 -1.22 11.05
C ALA A 265 -20.72 0.12 10.29
N PRO A 266 -19.55 0.79 10.48
CA PRO A 266 -19.37 2.20 10.08
C PRO A 266 -19.57 2.43 8.58
N GLY A 267 -19.25 1.45 7.74
CA GLY A 267 -19.47 1.53 6.30
C GLY A 267 -20.95 1.60 5.92
N PRO A 268 -21.77 0.58 6.27
CA PRO A 268 -23.22 0.61 6.03
C PRO A 268 -23.93 1.80 6.68
N LEU A 269 -23.53 2.17 7.90
CA LEU A 269 -24.09 3.35 8.58
C LEU A 269 -23.83 4.63 7.76
N PHE A 270 -22.60 4.86 7.35
CA PHE A 270 -22.21 6.04 6.56
C PHE A 270 -22.94 6.08 5.21
N GLU A 271 -22.96 4.96 4.48
CA GLU A 271 -23.68 4.88 3.20
C GLU A 271 -25.19 5.09 3.38
N GLY A 272 -25.80 4.53 4.42
CA GLY A 272 -27.21 4.73 4.73
C GLY A 272 -27.54 6.20 4.98
N MET A 273 -26.71 6.91 5.73
CA MET A 273 -26.88 8.34 5.98
C MET A 273 -26.70 9.19 4.72
N LEU A 274 -25.74 8.86 3.86
CA LEU A 274 -25.56 9.53 2.57
C LEU A 274 -26.78 9.32 1.65
N ARG A 275 -27.33 8.09 1.61
CA ARG A 275 -28.56 7.79 0.86
C ARG A 275 -29.76 8.57 1.37
N ALA A 276 -29.90 8.70 2.71
CA ALA A 276 -30.95 9.46 3.36
C ALA A 276 -30.77 10.98 3.23
N ARG A 277 -29.72 11.47 2.58
CA ARG A 277 -29.34 12.90 2.50
C ARG A 277 -29.12 13.59 3.85
N ARG A 278 -28.88 12.81 4.91
CA ARG A 278 -28.56 13.30 6.26
C ARG A 278 -27.07 13.62 6.39
N ILE A 279 -26.55 14.50 5.51
CA ILE A 279 -25.11 14.78 5.41
C ILE A 279 -24.56 15.33 6.72
N GLY A 280 -25.32 16.17 7.42
CA GLY A 280 -24.90 16.73 8.71
C GLY A 280 -24.79 15.67 9.81
N GLU A 281 -25.77 14.76 9.91
CA GLU A 281 -25.74 13.65 10.87
C GLU A 281 -24.68 12.61 10.48
N ALA A 282 -24.53 12.33 9.18
CA ALA A 282 -23.46 11.46 8.68
C ALA A 282 -22.08 12.01 9.04
N ALA A 283 -21.90 13.32 8.92
CA ALA A 283 -20.67 13.98 9.31
C ALA A 283 -20.40 13.86 10.81
N LEU A 284 -21.42 14.06 11.65
CA LEU A 284 -21.27 14.04 13.11
C LEU A 284 -21.05 12.62 13.67
N LEU A 285 -21.73 11.62 13.12
CA LEU A 285 -21.69 10.25 13.65
C LEU A 285 -20.69 9.34 12.91
N ALA A 286 -20.64 9.42 11.59
CA ALA A 286 -19.73 8.55 10.82
C ALA A 286 -18.30 9.08 10.75
N LEU A 287 -18.10 10.41 10.83
CA LEU A 287 -16.79 11.05 10.79
C LEU A 287 -15.81 10.51 11.84
N PRO A 288 -16.16 10.31 13.12
CA PRO A 288 -15.21 9.75 14.08
C PRO A 288 -15.00 8.24 13.91
N PHE A 289 -16.02 7.48 13.56
CA PHE A 289 -15.99 6.00 13.65
C PHE A 289 -15.48 5.30 12.39
N TYR A 290 -15.88 5.74 11.22
CA TYR A 290 -15.44 5.13 9.96
C TYR A 290 -13.93 5.22 9.76
N PRO A 291 -13.34 6.40 9.92
CA PRO A 291 -11.91 6.56 9.81
C PRO A 291 -11.15 5.90 10.98
N MET A 292 -11.70 5.91 12.19
CA MET A 292 -11.06 5.27 13.32
C MET A 292 -10.86 3.77 13.04
N TRP A 293 -11.86 3.08 12.52
CA TRP A 293 -11.73 1.68 12.10
C TRP A 293 -10.62 1.50 11.06
N GLN A 294 -10.59 2.32 10.01
CA GLN A 294 -9.54 2.24 8.98
C GLN A 294 -8.15 2.48 9.55
N VAL A 295 -7.99 3.50 10.38
CA VAL A 295 -6.71 3.82 11.02
C VAL A 295 -6.25 2.68 11.93
N LEU A 296 -7.13 2.13 12.76
CA LEU A 296 -6.80 1.01 13.65
C LEU A 296 -6.38 -0.23 12.85
N ASN A 297 -7.11 -0.54 11.78
CA ASN A 297 -6.78 -1.67 10.90
C ASN A 297 -5.44 -1.48 10.20
N MET A 298 -5.20 -0.30 9.62
CA MET A 298 -3.92 0.02 8.97
C MET A 298 -2.76 0.01 9.97
N LEU A 299 -2.96 0.58 11.15
CA LEU A 299 -1.97 0.57 12.25
C LEU A 299 -1.64 -0.87 12.67
N GLY A 300 -2.65 -1.70 12.89
CA GLY A 300 -2.47 -3.10 13.27
C GLY A 300 -1.65 -3.86 12.24
N ASN A 301 -2.06 -3.79 10.97
CA ASN A 301 -1.36 -4.48 9.87
C ASN A 301 0.07 -3.95 9.65
N ALA A 302 0.30 -2.65 9.78
CA ALA A 302 1.64 -2.08 9.64
C ALA A 302 2.58 -2.51 10.78
N LEU A 303 2.07 -2.63 12.00
CA LEU A 303 2.82 -3.14 13.15
C LEU A 303 3.15 -4.63 12.97
N ILE A 304 2.19 -5.45 12.53
CA ILE A 304 2.43 -6.87 12.23
C ILE A 304 3.52 -6.98 11.16
N LEU A 305 3.41 -6.24 10.06
CA LEU A 305 4.39 -6.31 8.97
C LEU A 305 5.77 -5.85 9.40
N ALA A 306 5.87 -4.72 10.11
CA ALA A 306 7.15 -4.24 10.66
C ALA A 306 7.74 -5.27 11.64
N GLY A 307 6.90 -5.89 12.45
CA GLY A 307 7.30 -6.96 13.36
C GLY A 307 7.84 -8.19 12.64
N LEU A 308 7.15 -8.67 11.60
CA LEU A 308 7.60 -9.78 10.76
C LEU A 308 8.95 -9.47 10.08
N LEU A 309 9.13 -8.24 9.58
CA LEU A 309 10.40 -7.81 8.99
C LEU A 309 11.53 -7.76 10.04
N ARG A 310 11.24 -7.32 11.27
CA ARG A 310 12.22 -7.33 12.37
C ARG A 310 12.59 -8.74 12.82
N LEU A 311 11.69 -9.71 12.76
CA LEU A 311 12.04 -11.13 12.97
C LEU A 311 13.08 -11.62 11.94
N TYR A 312 13.06 -11.05 10.74
CA TYR A 312 14.05 -11.32 9.70
C TYR A 312 15.33 -10.48 9.85
N GLY A 313 15.43 -9.64 10.88
CA GLY A 313 16.59 -8.81 11.15
C GLY A 313 16.60 -7.47 10.42
N VAL A 314 15.49 -7.13 9.71
CA VAL A 314 15.35 -5.84 9.04
C VAL A 314 14.99 -4.77 10.05
N ASP A 315 15.84 -3.77 10.24
CA ASP A 315 15.58 -2.65 11.14
C ASP A 315 14.66 -1.63 10.46
N ILE A 316 13.38 -1.88 10.57
CA ILE A 316 12.36 -1.03 9.98
C ILE A 316 11.42 -0.46 11.04
N ALA A 317 11.14 0.83 10.97
CA ALA A 317 10.12 1.47 11.79
C ALA A 317 8.71 1.11 11.29
N PRO A 318 7.70 1.05 12.16
CA PRO A 318 6.31 0.97 11.70
C PRO A 318 5.95 2.16 10.84
N SER A 319 5.13 1.93 9.79
CA SER A 319 4.70 2.99 8.86
C SER A 319 3.81 4.06 9.51
N PHE A 320 3.21 3.74 10.64
CA PHE A 320 2.35 4.65 11.40
C PHE A 320 2.89 4.83 12.81
N ASP A 321 3.37 6.03 13.11
CA ASP A 321 3.84 6.41 14.45
C ASP A 321 2.80 7.24 15.17
N ARG A 322 1.79 6.57 15.77
CA ARG A 322 0.74 7.22 16.56
C ARG A 322 0.14 8.48 15.89
N PRO A 323 -0.34 8.39 14.64
CA PRO A 323 -0.82 9.56 13.89
C PRO A 323 -1.97 10.27 14.60
N LEU A 324 -2.77 9.54 15.38
CA LEU A 324 -3.88 10.09 16.15
C LEU A 324 -3.46 11.07 17.26
N LEU A 325 -2.19 11.07 17.64
CA LEU A 325 -1.64 11.98 18.65
C LEU A 325 -0.99 13.22 18.04
N ALA A 326 -1.06 13.40 16.72
CA ALA A 326 -0.50 14.54 16.02
C ALA A 326 -1.21 15.84 16.40
N GLU A 327 -0.43 16.88 16.72
CA GLU A 327 -0.90 18.19 17.12
C GLU A 327 -0.90 19.22 15.97
N SER A 328 -0.41 18.81 14.79
CA SER A 328 -0.45 19.60 13.55
C SER A 328 -0.56 18.69 12.32
N LEU A 329 -0.98 19.26 11.19
CA LEU A 329 -1.05 18.51 9.93
C LEU A 329 0.32 18.05 9.43
N THR A 330 1.36 18.84 9.69
CA THR A 330 2.73 18.46 9.36
C THR A 330 3.20 17.29 10.23
N GLU A 331 2.85 17.29 11.51
CA GLU A 331 3.12 16.18 12.41
C GLU A 331 2.31 14.94 12.04
N TRP A 332 1.01 15.10 11.71
CA TRP A 332 0.19 14.02 11.17
C TRP A 332 0.88 13.38 9.96
N TRP A 333 1.26 14.18 8.97
CA TRP A 333 1.91 13.71 7.76
C TRP A 333 3.26 13.02 8.06
N ARG A 334 4.02 13.50 9.03
CA ARG A 334 5.26 12.84 9.47
C ARG A 334 5.04 11.49 10.12
N ARG A 335 3.87 11.25 10.71
CA ARG A 335 3.51 10.03 11.43
C ARG A 335 2.66 9.06 10.61
N TRP A 336 2.09 9.52 9.51
CA TRP A 336 1.22 8.75 8.64
C TRP A 336 1.99 8.18 7.47
N ASN A 337 1.94 6.85 7.32
CA ASN A 337 2.55 6.10 6.20
C ASN A 337 3.97 6.58 5.85
N THR A 338 4.85 6.51 6.86
CA THR A 338 6.19 7.12 6.83
C THR A 338 7.02 6.66 5.65
N HIS A 339 6.97 5.37 5.28
CA HIS A 339 7.74 4.82 4.14
C HIS A 339 7.29 5.39 2.80
N PHE A 340 5.97 5.47 2.59
CA PHE A 340 5.42 6.04 1.37
C PHE A 340 5.67 7.55 1.31
N ARG A 341 5.50 8.23 2.43
CA ARG A 341 5.82 9.65 2.55
C ARG A 341 7.29 9.91 2.22
N ASP A 342 8.22 9.16 2.81
CA ASP A 342 9.66 9.36 2.60
C ASP A 342 10.03 9.18 1.13
N LEU A 343 9.46 8.16 0.47
CA LEU A 343 9.61 7.96 -0.97
C LEU A 343 9.15 9.21 -1.76
N LEU A 344 7.97 9.72 -1.46
CA LEU A 344 7.43 10.91 -2.16
C LEU A 344 8.22 12.18 -1.84
N VAL A 345 8.68 12.32 -0.60
CA VAL A 345 9.52 13.47 -0.20
C VAL A 345 10.84 13.44 -0.95
N ASP A 346 11.50 12.30 -1.01
CA ASP A 346 12.78 12.17 -1.71
C ASP A 346 12.64 12.35 -3.22
N LEU A 347 11.61 11.79 -3.84
CA LEU A 347 11.42 11.83 -5.29
C LEU A 347 10.72 13.09 -5.81
N CYS A 348 9.84 13.68 -5.02
CA CYS A 348 8.97 14.77 -5.48
C CYS A 348 9.25 16.10 -4.76
N TYR A 349 9.38 16.10 -3.43
CA TYR A 349 9.50 17.32 -2.64
C TYR A 349 10.88 17.95 -2.75
N TYR A 350 11.92 17.21 -2.37
CA TYR A 350 13.28 17.76 -2.35
C TYR A 350 13.77 18.27 -3.71
N PRO A 351 13.55 17.60 -4.85
CA PRO A 351 13.95 18.12 -6.14
C PRO A 351 13.36 19.50 -6.46
N VAL A 352 12.10 19.74 -6.03
CA VAL A 352 11.43 21.03 -6.24
C VAL A 352 11.98 22.10 -5.30
N VAL A 353 12.03 21.77 -4.00
CA VAL A 353 12.46 22.74 -2.97
C VAL A 353 13.91 23.17 -3.17
N LEU A 354 14.80 22.25 -3.52
CA LEU A 354 16.21 22.56 -3.77
C LEU A 354 16.40 23.46 -4.99
N ARG A 355 15.62 23.25 -6.05
CA ARG A 355 15.65 24.15 -7.23
C ARG A 355 15.10 25.54 -6.90
N LEU A 356 14.15 25.64 -6.00
CA LEU A 356 13.49 26.88 -5.59
C LEU A 356 14.03 27.45 -4.26
N ARG A 357 15.25 27.09 -3.86
CA ARG A 357 15.85 27.53 -2.58
C ARG A 357 15.83 29.03 -2.36
N ARG A 358 15.89 29.82 -3.44
CA ARG A 358 15.81 31.29 -3.39
C ARG A 358 14.39 31.82 -3.14
N ARG A 359 13.36 31.00 -3.35
CA ARG A 359 11.93 31.32 -3.16
C ARG A 359 11.29 30.28 -2.24
N PRO A 360 11.61 30.25 -0.96
CA PRO A 360 11.32 29.13 -0.08
C PRO A 360 9.83 28.85 0.11
N VAL A 361 8.98 29.88 0.14
CA VAL A 361 7.52 29.70 0.24
C VAL A 361 6.98 29.03 -1.02
N LEU A 362 7.39 29.51 -2.20
CA LEU A 362 7.01 28.90 -3.48
C LEU A 362 7.52 27.45 -3.57
N GLY A 363 8.75 27.21 -3.10
CA GLY A 363 9.33 25.87 -3.01
C GLY A 363 8.47 24.92 -2.17
N ILE A 364 8.02 25.36 -0.99
CA ILE A 364 7.14 24.57 -0.12
C ILE A 364 5.81 24.27 -0.81
N VAL A 365 5.14 25.28 -1.38
CA VAL A 365 3.83 25.11 -2.04
C VAL A 365 3.93 24.15 -3.23
N LEU A 366 4.89 24.38 -4.14
CA LEU A 366 5.08 23.52 -5.31
C LEU A 366 5.63 22.14 -4.92
N GLY A 367 6.42 22.03 -3.86
CA GLY A 367 6.86 20.75 -3.29
C GLY A 367 5.70 19.93 -2.75
N CYS A 368 4.80 20.54 -1.99
CA CYS A 368 3.57 19.88 -1.54
C CYS A 368 2.68 19.48 -2.71
N PHE A 369 2.51 20.34 -3.72
CA PHE A 369 1.78 19.99 -4.93
C PHE A 369 2.41 18.78 -5.64
N ALA A 370 3.72 18.74 -5.80
CA ALA A 370 4.42 17.61 -6.41
C ALA A 370 4.23 16.32 -5.63
N VAL A 371 4.25 16.36 -4.29
CA VAL A 371 4.03 15.18 -3.43
C VAL A 371 2.59 14.70 -3.51
N PHE A 372 1.63 15.57 -3.23
CA PHE A 372 0.23 15.17 -3.04
C PHE A 372 -0.49 15.00 -4.37
N VAL A 373 -0.41 16.01 -5.25
CA VAL A 373 -1.19 16.01 -6.49
C VAL A 373 -0.52 15.14 -7.56
N VAL A 374 0.79 15.25 -7.74
CA VAL A 374 1.48 14.44 -8.76
C VAL A 374 1.81 13.05 -8.20
N GLY A 375 2.65 12.95 -7.17
CA GLY A 375 3.15 11.68 -6.67
C GLY A 375 2.06 10.80 -6.07
N SER A 376 1.34 11.30 -5.05
CA SER A 376 0.33 10.54 -4.34
C SER A 376 -0.87 10.21 -5.24
N THR A 377 -1.39 11.19 -6.00
CA THR A 377 -2.53 10.94 -6.89
C THR A 377 -2.18 9.95 -7.99
N LEU A 378 -1.01 10.07 -8.63
CA LEU A 378 -0.59 9.15 -9.68
C LEU A 378 -0.45 7.72 -9.17
N LEU A 379 0.21 7.53 -8.03
CA LEU A 379 0.39 6.20 -7.46
C LEU A 379 -0.92 5.58 -6.98
N HIS A 380 -1.78 6.35 -6.32
CA HIS A 380 -3.10 5.88 -5.92
C HIS A 380 -4.02 5.64 -7.12
N TRP A 381 -3.92 6.44 -8.16
CA TRP A 381 -4.68 6.24 -9.40
C TRP A 381 -4.26 4.96 -10.10
N LEU A 382 -2.98 4.68 -10.26
CA LEU A 382 -2.48 3.43 -10.81
C LEU A 382 -3.02 2.23 -10.04
N VAL A 383 -3.04 2.32 -8.71
CA VAL A 383 -3.59 1.29 -7.84
C VAL A 383 -5.11 1.16 -8.00
N LYS A 384 -5.87 2.27 -7.94
CA LYS A 384 -7.33 2.26 -8.07
C LYS A 384 -7.79 1.86 -9.47
N ALA A 385 -7.11 2.31 -10.51
CA ALA A 385 -7.42 1.94 -11.90
C ALA A 385 -7.39 0.43 -12.08
N TYR A 386 -6.48 -0.25 -11.42
CA TYR A 386 -6.45 -1.70 -11.43
C TYR A 386 -7.55 -2.35 -10.61
N PHE A 387 -7.83 -1.85 -9.38
CA PHE A 387 -8.76 -2.51 -8.44
C PHE A 387 -10.23 -2.24 -8.73
N VAL A 388 -10.57 -1.00 -9.09
CA VAL A 388 -11.95 -0.55 -9.13
C VAL A 388 -12.62 -0.78 -10.48
N ALA A 389 -11.96 -1.43 -11.44
CA ALA A 389 -12.60 -1.83 -12.66
C ALA A 389 -12.23 -1.15 -13.97
N GLY A 390 -10.96 -0.98 -14.17
CA GLY A 390 -10.51 -0.66 -15.54
C GLY A 390 -10.92 0.72 -16.05
N THR A 391 -11.13 1.68 -15.16
CA THR A 391 -11.43 3.06 -15.54
C THR A 391 -10.20 3.95 -15.45
N ALA A 392 -9.15 3.55 -16.15
CA ALA A 392 -7.98 4.41 -16.28
C ALA A 392 -8.26 5.71 -17.05
N ARG A 393 -9.40 5.79 -17.77
CA ARG A 393 -9.79 7.01 -18.49
C ARG A 393 -10.21 8.16 -17.58
N GLN A 394 -10.56 7.87 -16.34
CA GLN A 394 -11.03 8.93 -15.44
C GLN A 394 -10.12 9.02 -14.23
N LEU A 395 -9.44 10.15 -14.11
CA LEU A 395 -8.79 10.52 -12.88
C LEU A 395 -9.84 10.51 -11.76
N PRO A 396 -9.65 9.75 -10.65
CA PRO A 396 -10.63 9.74 -9.58
C PRO A 396 -10.70 11.12 -8.94
N LEU A 397 -11.72 11.91 -9.31
CA LEU A 397 -11.85 13.30 -8.90
C LEU A 397 -11.92 13.46 -7.38
N GLY A 398 -12.56 12.51 -6.68
CA GLY A 398 -12.55 12.49 -5.22
C GLY A 398 -11.15 12.39 -4.62
N LEU A 399 -10.33 11.50 -5.15
CA LEU A 399 -8.94 11.33 -4.73
C LEU A 399 -8.07 12.54 -5.08
N LEU A 400 -8.24 13.11 -6.27
CA LEU A 400 -7.53 14.32 -6.67
C LEU A 400 -7.89 15.49 -5.73
N ALA A 401 -9.16 15.67 -5.42
CA ALA A 401 -9.63 16.71 -4.52
C ALA A 401 -9.14 16.50 -3.08
N GLU A 402 -9.11 15.24 -2.59
CA GLU A 402 -8.51 14.88 -1.30
C GLU A 402 -7.03 15.28 -1.27
N ASN A 403 -6.25 14.83 -2.25
CA ASN A 403 -4.83 15.10 -2.29
C ASN A 403 -4.54 16.60 -2.49
N LEU A 404 -5.34 17.30 -3.27
CA LEU A 404 -5.21 18.75 -3.45
C LEU A 404 -5.49 19.49 -2.13
N SER A 405 -6.57 19.16 -1.44
CA SER A 405 -6.93 19.78 -0.15
C SER A 405 -5.89 19.47 0.93
N MET A 406 -5.44 18.21 1.02
CA MET A 406 -4.41 17.81 1.97
C MET A 406 -3.08 18.50 1.67
N GLY A 407 -2.67 18.55 0.40
CA GLY A 407 -1.47 19.26 -0.03
C GLY A 407 -1.51 20.75 0.30
N LEU A 408 -2.65 21.38 0.10
CA LEU A 408 -2.87 22.79 0.45
C LEU A 408 -2.79 23.01 1.97
N PHE A 409 -3.47 22.17 2.76
CA PHE A 409 -3.46 22.28 4.23
C PHE A 409 -2.04 22.06 4.80
N VAL A 410 -1.31 21.06 4.29
CA VAL A 410 0.07 20.81 4.70
C VAL A 410 1.00 21.95 4.28
N ALA A 411 0.84 22.50 3.08
CA ALA A 411 1.62 23.64 2.61
C ALA A 411 1.39 24.89 3.49
N ILE A 412 0.13 25.20 3.81
CA ILE A 412 -0.24 26.29 4.72
C ILE A 412 0.40 26.05 6.09
N ALA A 413 0.28 24.83 6.64
CA ALA A 413 0.84 24.48 7.93
C ALA A 413 2.36 24.67 7.96
N LEU A 414 3.08 24.19 6.94
CA LEU A 414 4.54 24.36 6.83
C LEU A 414 4.96 25.84 6.72
N VAL A 415 4.23 26.65 5.95
CA VAL A 415 4.50 28.09 5.83
C VAL A 415 4.25 28.79 7.16
N LEU A 416 3.17 28.45 7.86
CA LEU A 416 2.86 29.03 9.17
C LEU A 416 3.86 28.59 10.23
N GLU A 417 4.26 27.31 10.27
CA GLU A 417 5.28 26.81 11.19
C GLU A 417 6.62 27.55 10.98
N ARG A 418 7.01 27.82 9.73
CA ARG A 418 8.22 28.60 9.44
C ARG A 418 8.16 30.02 9.98
N ARG A 419 6.98 30.62 10.10
CA ARG A 419 6.78 31.98 10.62
C ARG A 419 6.62 32.03 12.14
N ARG A 420 6.41 30.88 12.79
CA ARG A 420 6.20 30.84 14.25
C ARG A 420 7.51 31.05 14.98
N VAL A 421 7.52 32.08 15.83
CA VAL A 421 8.63 32.41 16.72
C VAL A 421 8.36 31.92 18.14
N ARG A 422 7.09 31.72 18.51
CA ARG A 422 6.69 31.37 19.88
C ARG A 422 6.51 29.86 20.05
N ALA A 423 7.00 29.36 21.19
CA ALA A 423 6.75 27.97 21.61
C ALA A 423 5.24 27.71 21.78
N LEU A 424 4.79 26.53 21.36
CA LEU A 424 3.41 26.11 21.54
C LEU A 424 3.12 25.86 23.03
N SER A 425 1.94 26.27 23.50
CA SER A 425 1.49 25.95 24.85
C SER A 425 1.51 24.44 25.10
N THR A 426 2.12 24.02 26.20
CA THR A 426 2.18 22.63 26.66
C THR A 426 0.95 22.22 27.47
N HIS A 427 0.06 23.15 27.76
CA HIS A 427 -1.16 22.88 28.53
C HIS A 427 -2.00 21.80 27.85
N TRP A 428 -2.51 20.84 28.62
CA TRP A 428 -3.18 19.66 28.09
C TRP A 428 -4.42 19.97 27.23
N LEU A 429 -5.26 20.93 27.61
CA LEU A 429 -6.40 21.39 26.83
C LEU A 429 -5.99 21.98 25.48
N ALA A 430 -4.91 22.78 25.45
CA ALA A 430 -4.38 23.32 24.20
C ALA A 430 -3.85 22.22 23.28
N ARG A 431 -3.23 21.18 23.82
CA ARG A 431 -2.79 20.00 23.06
C ARG A 431 -3.99 19.23 22.50
N TRP A 432 -5.01 18.95 23.30
CA TRP A 432 -6.23 18.28 22.83
C TRP A 432 -6.94 19.07 21.75
N ARG A 433 -7.07 20.39 21.91
CA ARG A 433 -7.65 21.26 20.88
C ARG A 433 -6.86 21.15 19.57
N ARG A 434 -5.54 21.18 19.60
CA ARG A 434 -4.70 21.04 18.40
C ARG A 434 -4.90 19.67 17.74
N ARG A 435 -4.91 18.59 18.51
CA ARG A 435 -5.18 17.23 18.01
C ARG A 435 -6.53 17.14 17.35
N LEU A 436 -7.58 17.62 18.01
CA LEU A 436 -8.93 17.61 17.47
C LEU A 436 -9.03 18.42 16.17
N THR A 437 -8.44 19.62 16.13
CA THR A 437 -8.39 20.42 14.91
C THR A 437 -7.66 19.69 13.78
N THR A 438 -6.53 19.06 14.08
CA THR A 438 -5.78 18.25 13.09
C THR A 438 -6.64 17.11 12.56
N TRP A 439 -7.32 16.40 13.42
CA TRP A 439 -8.25 15.35 13.06
C TRP A 439 -9.36 15.83 12.15
N MET A 440 -10.05 16.92 12.53
CA MET A 440 -11.14 17.48 11.75
C MET A 440 -10.70 17.87 10.34
N LEU A 441 -9.50 18.43 10.17
CA LEU A 441 -8.97 18.79 8.86
C LEU A 441 -8.62 17.55 8.02
N VAL A 442 -8.04 16.53 8.63
CA VAL A 442 -7.76 15.25 7.94
C VAL A 442 -9.06 14.60 7.50
N TRP A 443 -10.06 14.55 8.39
CA TRP A 443 -11.36 13.96 8.06
C TRP A 443 -12.12 14.73 7.01
N LEU A 444 -12.05 16.05 7.03
CA LEU A 444 -12.64 16.88 6.01
C LEU A 444 -12.06 16.51 4.62
N SER A 445 -10.75 16.30 4.53
CA SER A 445 -10.12 15.91 3.26
C SER A 445 -10.46 14.49 2.86
N VAL A 446 -10.25 13.51 3.74
CA VAL A 446 -10.37 12.07 3.42
C VAL A 446 -11.84 11.66 3.30
N VAL A 447 -12.66 12.00 4.26
CA VAL A 447 -14.06 11.55 4.29
C VAL A 447 -14.98 12.55 3.60
N GLY A 448 -14.92 13.82 3.98
CA GLY A 448 -15.82 14.83 3.44
C GLY A 448 -15.63 15.02 1.94
N ILE A 449 -14.40 15.24 1.52
CA ILE A 449 -14.11 15.58 0.12
C ILE A 449 -14.03 14.31 -0.74
N ASN A 450 -13.15 13.35 -0.41
CA ASN A 450 -12.97 12.18 -1.27
C ASN A 450 -14.22 11.31 -1.31
N TYR A 451 -14.70 10.84 -0.16
CA TYR A 451 -15.87 9.95 -0.14
C TYR A 451 -17.14 10.65 -0.60
N GLY A 452 -17.33 11.93 -0.23
CA GLY A 452 -18.47 12.70 -0.69
C GLY A 452 -18.52 12.87 -2.20
N LEU A 453 -17.38 13.22 -2.82
CA LEU A 453 -17.29 13.36 -4.28
C LEU A 453 -17.37 12.00 -4.97
N SER A 454 -16.66 10.98 -4.48
CA SER A 454 -16.73 9.64 -5.05
C SER A 454 -18.15 9.07 -4.98
N TRP A 455 -18.88 9.32 -3.88
CA TRP A 455 -20.29 8.95 -3.78
C TRP A 455 -21.14 9.62 -4.85
N GLN A 456 -21.03 10.94 -5.00
CA GLN A 456 -21.84 11.70 -5.95
C GLN A 456 -21.52 11.34 -7.41
N LEU A 457 -20.24 11.15 -7.74
CA LEU A 457 -19.79 11.00 -9.11
C LEU A 457 -19.74 9.54 -9.58
N GLU A 458 -19.51 8.58 -8.68
CA GLU A 458 -19.29 7.18 -9.03
C GLU A 458 -20.40 6.26 -8.51
N THR A 459 -20.65 6.28 -7.18
CA THR A 459 -21.53 5.28 -6.55
C THR A 459 -23.01 5.55 -6.85
N ARG A 460 -23.45 6.76 -6.67
CA ARG A 460 -24.85 7.14 -6.89
C ARG A 460 -25.34 6.97 -8.34
N PRO A 461 -24.59 7.36 -9.39
CA PRO A 461 -24.95 7.05 -10.75
C PRO A 461 -25.06 5.53 -11.02
N ARG A 462 -24.15 4.75 -10.46
CA ARG A 462 -24.14 3.29 -10.58
C ARG A 462 -25.38 2.65 -9.94
N GLU A 463 -25.71 3.04 -8.72
CA GLU A 463 -26.91 2.53 -8.03
C GLU A 463 -28.19 2.86 -8.79
N ARG A 464 -28.29 4.08 -9.31
CA ARG A 464 -29.45 4.49 -10.16
C ARG A 464 -29.54 3.65 -11.43
N ALA A 465 -28.41 3.38 -12.09
CA ALA A 465 -28.38 2.55 -13.28
C ALA A 465 -28.82 1.11 -12.99
N LEU A 466 -28.35 0.53 -11.87
CA LEU A 466 -28.75 -0.81 -11.44
C LEU A 466 -30.23 -0.89 -11.03
N ALA A 467 -30.72 0.11 -10.27
CA ALA A 467 -32.13 0.18 -9.91
C ALA A 467 -33.03 0.26 -11.16
N ARG A 468 -32.65 1.11 -12.12
CA ARG A 468 -33.39 1.24 -13.37
C ARG A 468 -33.38 -0.04 -14.21
N ALA A 469 -32.25 -0.76 -14.23
CA ALA A 469 -32.17 -2.06 -14.88
C ALA A 469 -33.05 -3.12 -14.18
N ALA A 470 -33.15 -3.08 -12.85
CA ALA A 470 -34.03 -3.96 -12.08
C ALA A 470 -35.50 -3.69 -12.39
N GLU A 471 -35.93 -2.41 -12.49
CA GLU A 471 -37.29 -2.04 -12.92
C GLU A 471 -37.60 -2.59 -14.32
N ILE A 472 -36.69 -2.43 -15.28
CA ILE A 472 -36.85 -2.94 -16.63
C ILE A 472 -36.97 -4.47 -16.62
N ARG A 473 -36.18 -5.18 -15.83
CA ARG A 473 -36.28 -6.63 -15.67
C ARG A 473 -37.65 -7.04 -15.10
N ALA A 474 -38.16 -6.31 -14.12
CA ALA A 474 -39.47 -6.57 -13.54
C ALA A 474 -40.59 -6.39 -14.59
N LEU A 475 -40.50 -5.38 -15.46
CA LEU A 475 -41.46 -5.21 -16.58
C LEU A 475 -41.42 -6.39 -17.54
N VAL A 476 -40.23 -6.90 -17.89
CA VAL A 476 -40.08 -8.10 -18.73
C VAL A 476 -40.70 -9.30 -18.06
N SER A 477 -40.43 -9.52 -16.78
CA SER A 477 -40.98 -10.66 -16.01
C SER A 477 -42.52 -10.58 -15.87
N ALA A 478 -43.09 -9.37 -15.88
CA ALA A 478 -44.54 -9.15 -15.85
C ALA A 478 -45.21 -9.25 -17.25
N GLY A 479 -44.47 -9.61 -18.30
CA GLY A 479 -44.99 -9.71 -19.67
C GLY A 479 -45.27 -8.36 -20.35
N ARG A 480 -44.88 -7.24 -19.75
CA ARG A 480 -45.11 -5.87 -20.24
C ARG A 480 -44.02 -5.43 -21.23
N SER A 481 -43.87 -6.19 -22.30
CA SER A 481 -42.73 -6.10 -23.23
C SER A 481 -42.61 -4.71 -23.88
N THR A 482 -43.70 -4.10 -24.30
CA THR A 482 -43.71 -2.77 -24.95
C THR A 482 -43.15 -1.70 -23.99
N GLU A 483 -43.57 -1.74 -22.74
CA GLU A 483 -43.13 -0.79 -21.71
C GLU A 483 -41.66 -1.06 -21.34
N ALA A 484 -41.26 -2.34 -21.27
CA ALA A 484 -39.86 -2.69 -21.01
C ALA A 484 -38.92 -2.16 -22.10
N VAL A 485 -39.33 -2.28 -23.37
CA VAL A 485 -38.56 -1.75 -24.52
C VAL A 485 -38.46 -0.22 -24.46
N ALA A 486 -39.58 0.47 -24.19
CA ALA A 486 -39.58 1.93 -24.04
C ALA A 486 -38.67 2.38 -22.91
N ALA A 487 -38.79 1.73 -21.73
CA ALA A 487 -37.96 2.00 -20.58
C ALA A 487 -36.46 1.71 -20.84
N ALA A 488 -36.15 0.64 -21.55
CA ALA A 488 -34.80 0.29 -21.95
C ALA A 488 -34.17 1.32 -22.89
N ARG A 489 -34.91 1.77 -23.89
CA ARG A 489 -34.45 2.84 -24.80
C ARG A 489 -34.16 4.14 -24.06
N ALA A 490 -35.00 4.54 -23.10
CA ALA A 490 -34.82 5.72 -22.30
C ALA A 490 -33.61 5.60 -21.34
N ALA A 491 -33.37 4.42 -20.75
CA ALA A 491 -32.29 4.18 -19.78
C ALA A 491 -30.92 3.91 -20.43
N ARG A 492 -30.90 3.46 -21.68
CA ARG A 492 -29.68 3.02 -22.38
C ARG A 492 -28.54 4.03 -22.35
N PRO A 493 -28.71 5.34 -22.63
CA PRO A 493 -27.60 6.29 -22.61
C PRO A 493 -26.95 6.40 -21.24
N GLN A 494 -27.75 6.40 -20.17
CA GLN A 494 -27.27 6.50 -18.79
C GLN A 494 -26.53 5.21 -18.36
N ILE A 495 -27.12 4.04 -18.64
CA ILE A 495 -26.52 2.75 -18.26
C ILE A 495 -25.23 2.52 -19.08
N ALA A 496 -25.21 2.87 -20.36
CA ALA A 496 -24.01 2.80 -21.19
C ALA A 496 -22.90 3.74 -20.68
N HIS A 497 -23.25 4.95 -20.22
CA HIS A 497 -22.29 5.86 -19.62
C HIS A 497 -21.68 5.27 -18.35
N VAL A 498 -22.51 4.80 -17.42
CA VAL A 498 -22.05 4.23 -16.14
C VAL A 498 -21.29 2.92 -16.34
N HIS A 499 -21.70 2.07 -17.30
CA HIS A 499 -20.97 0.86 -17.67
C HIS A 499 -19.57 1.16 -18.22
N ARG A 500 -19.42 2.20 -19.06
CA ARG A 500 -18.10 2.65 -19.52
C ARG A 500 -17.20 3.13 -18.37
N MET A 501 -17.79 3.69 -17.32
CA MET A 501 -17.05 4.11 -16.12
C MET A 501 -16.65 2.94 -15.21
N ALA A 502 -17.37 1.82 -15.25
CA ALA A 502 -17.11 0.64 -14.42
C ALA A 502 -17.32 -0.68 -15.21
N PRO A 503 -16.55 -0.92 -16.29
CA PRO A 503 -16.80 -2.02 -17.23
C PRO A 503 -16.66 -3.42 -16.62
N ARG A 504 -15.94 -3.56 -15.51
CA ARG A 504 -15.77 -4.84 -14.80
C ARG A 504 -16.83 -5.11 -13.74
N HIS A 505 -17.74 -4.19 -13.52
CA HIS A 505 -18.79 -4.42 -12.55
C HIS A 505 -19.81 -5.40 -13.13
N ALA A 506 -19.77 -6.67 -12.72
CA ALA A 506 -20.56 -7.74 -13.29
C ALA A 506 -22.07 -7.40 -13.42
N ALA A 507 -22.66 -6.83 -12.36
CA ALA A 507 -24.06 -6.44 -12.40
C ALA A 507 -24.35 -5.30 -13.41
N LEU A 508 -23.40 -4.37 -13.64
CA LEU A 508 -23.54 -3.33 -14.67
C LEU A 508 -23.36 -3.89 -16.07
N ALA A 509 -22.48 -4.86 -16.26
CA ALA A 509 -22.32 -5.55 -17.55
C ALA A 509 -23.62 -6.28 -17.93
N VAL A 510 -24.20 -7.02 -16.98
CA VAL A 510 -25.51 -7.68 -17.17
C VAL A 510 -26.63 -6.65 -17.45
N ALA A 511 -26.67 -5.56 -16.69
CA ALA A 511 -27.63 -4.48 -16.90
C ALA A 511 -27.48 -3.82 -18.27
N TYR A 512 -26.25 -3.57 -18.70
CA TYR A 512 -25.96 -2.99 -20.01
C TYR A 512 -26.35 -3.93 -21.17
N THR A 513 -26.05 -5.22 -21.06
CA THR A 513 -26.42 -6.24 -22.02
C THR A 513 -27.97 -6.32 -22.17
N LEU A 514 -28.67 -6.48 -21.04
CA LEU A 514 -30.12 -6.51 -20.98
C LEU A 514 -30.76 -5.30 -21.68
N VAL A 515 -30.35 -4.11 -21.30
CA VAL A 515 -30.92 -2.86 -21.82
C VAL A 515 -30.57 -2.65 -23.29
N THR A 516 -29.38 -3.09 -23.71
CA THR A 516 -28.95 -2.96 -25.11
C THR A 516 -29.73 -3.91 -26.02
N SER A 517 -29.92 -5.18 -25.64
CA SER A 517 -30.70 -6.16 -26.38
C SER A 517 -32.17 -5.73 -26.52
N LEU A 518 -32.79 -5.36 -25.41
CA LEU A 518 -34.18 -4.89 -25.42
C LEU A 518 -34.35 -3.61 -26.26
N SER A 519 -33.41 -2.67 -26.19
CA SER A 519 -33.50 -1.41 -26.94
C SER A 519 -33.42 -1.60 -28.45
N LYS A 520 -32.82 -2.70 -28.94
CA LYS A 520 -32.72 -3.09 -30.35
C LYS A 520 -33.91 -3.89 -30.82
N GLY A 521 -34.82 -4.30 -29.94
CA GLY A 521 -35.93 -5.18 -30.28
C GLY A 521 -35.55 -6.66 -30.43
N GLU A 522 -34.33 -7.04 -29.98
CA GLU A 522 -33.88 -8.41 -29.94
C GLU A 522 -34.61 -9.13 -28.80
N ALA A 523 -35.74 -9.78 -29.09
CA ALA A 523 -36.63 -10.43 -28.10
C ALA A 523 -36.11 -11.79 -27.62
N SER A 524 -34.83 -12.05 -27.59
CA SER A 524 -34.25 -13.25 -26.97
C SER A 524 -33.64 -12.90 -25.64
N CYS A 525 -34.42 -13.08 -24.57
CA CYS A 525 -33.88 -13.20 -23.22
C CYS A 525 -33.05 -14.48 -23.12
N PRO A 526 -31.78 -14.43 -22.64
CA PRO A 526 -31.09 -15.60 -22.14
C PRO A 526 -31.68 -16.07 -20.81
#